data_c1676eab6f6ad0f02930481399f7a2f7
#
_entry.id   c1676eab6f6ad0f02930481399f7a2f7
#
_cell.length_a   1.000
_cell.length_b   1.000
_cell.length_c   1.000
_cell.angle_alpha   90.00
_cell.angle_beta   90.00
_cell.angle_gamma   90.00
#
_symmetry.space_group_name_H-M   'P 1'
#
loop_
_entity.id
_entity.type
_entity.pdbx_description
1 polymer ?
#
loop_
_entity_poly.entity_id
_entity_poly.type
_entity_poly.pdbx_seq_one_letter_code
_entity_poly.pdbx_strand_id
1 'polypeptide(L)'
;LRGHNFYWGIYYVQDWVKALTDDQLYDELYKRAKTIAPRYKNRFVEYDFNNEMMHGDYYQEKLGPGITIKMVDWIRKYDPEAKLFLNDYDILTGRMLQKFSDHIQDLQDRGMTINGLGVQGHLHAEDFSRDTLRYALDVLAQFGLPIRITEFNMPGQRSRFLQDKSLVPTKEEEEKFARNLIDYYRICFAHPAVGGILSWGFWEGANWIPASSLYKKDWSPTASLDAYRSLVFDEWWTRFKGKSDAEGYCIIRAFFGTHKIKVNGVEKTIELTKENKAAYVEF
;
A
#
# COMPACT_ATOMS: atom_id res chain seq x y z
N LEU A 1 -1.86 4.16 -11.72
CA LEU A 1 -1.83 5.21 -10.70
C LEU A 1 -2.90 4.97 -9.65
N ARG A 2 -2.65 5.42 -8.43
CA ARG A 2 -3.54 5.36 -7.27
C ARG A 2 -3.84 6.77 -6.80
N GLY A 3 -5.12 7.07 -6.50
CA GLY A 3 -5.55 8.40 -6.03
C GLY A 3 -5.44 8.51 -4.51
N HIS A 4 -4.75 9.53 -4.01
CA HIS A 4 -4.65 9.84 -2.60
C HIS A 4 -4.95 11.33 -2.41
N ASN A 5 -6.01 11.67 -1.74
CA ASN A 5 -7.19 10.94 -1.33
C ASN A 5 -8.48 11.72 -1.74
N PHE A 6 -9.65 11.09 -1.67
CA PHE A 6 -10.91 11.83 -1.86
C PHE A 6 -11.16 12.76 -0.69
N TYR A 7 -11.05 12.27 0.54
CA TYR A 7 -11.32 13.02 1.78
C TYR A 7 -10.26 12.75 2.83
N TRP A 8 -10.02 13.72 3.68
CA TRP A 8 -9.15 13.60 4.85
C TRP A 8 -9.63 14.54 5.96
N GLY A 9 -10.36 14.00 6.92
CA GLY A 9 -11.06 14.74 7.96
C GLY A 9 -10.23 14.96 9.24
N ILE A 10 -8.89 14.83 9.19
CA ILE A 10 -8.01 15.07 10.34
C ILE A 10 -6.78 15.88 9.89
N TYR A 11 -5.99 16.42 10.80
CA TYR A 11 -4.73 17.17 10.65
C TYR A 11 -4.74 18.34 9.64
N TYR A 12 -5.21 18.11 8.41
CA TYR A 12 -5.09 19.05 7.30
C TYR A 12 -6.44 19.63 6.85
N VAL A 13 -7.48 19.56 7.72
CA VAL A 13 -8.72 20.32 7.49
C VAL A 13 -8.38 21.81 7.57
N GLN A 14 -8.50 22.49 6.44
CA GLN A 14 -8.08 23.89 6.31
C GLN A 14 -9.02 24.83 7.08
N ASP A 15 -8.50 25.97 7.56
CA ASP A 15 -9.27 26.86 8.42
C ASP A 15 -10.53 27.43 7.72
N TRP A 16 -10.45 27.67 6.40
CA TRP A 16 -11.64 28.09 5.67
C TRP A 16 -12.74 27.02 5.63
N VAL A 17 -12.37 25.72 5.65
CA VAL A 17 -13.33 24.59 5.75
C VAL A 17 -13.97 24.57 7.14
N LYS A 18 -13.16 24.79 8.19
CA LYS A 18 -13.65 24.83 9.58
C LYS A 18 -14.59 26.03 9.84
N ALA A 19 -14.49 27.07 9.05
CA ALA A 19 -15.35 28.26 9.14
C ALA A 19 -16.71 28.09 8.44
N LEU A 20 -16.94 27.01 7.71
CA LEU A 20 -18.20 26.72 7.02
C LEU A 20 -19.30 26.32 8.04
N THR A 21 -20.54 26.68 7.71
CA THR A 21 -21.71 26.07 8.36
C THR A 21 -21.82 24.59 7.94
N ASP A 22 -22.62 23.81 8.66
CA ASP A 22 -22.83 22.39 8.36
C ASP A 22 -23.39 22.20 6.93
N ASP A 23 -24.35 23.02 6.51
CA ASP A 23 -24.88 22.99 5.13
C ASP A 23 -23.81 23.32 4.08
N GLN A 24 -23.00 24.33 4.33
CA GLN A 24 -21.91 24.72 3.43
C GLN A 24 -20.84 23.61 3.37
N LEU A 25 -20.50 23.00 4.49
CA LEU A 25 -19.55 21.88 4.55
C LEU A 25 -20.09 20.68 3.75
N TYR A 26 -21.38 20.33 3.93
CA TYR A 26 -22.03 19.29 3.16
C TYR A 26 -21.93 19.54 1.64
N ASP A 27 -22.23 20.76 1.21
CA ASP A 27 -22.14 21.16 -0.20
C ASP A 27 -20.71 21.12 -0.74
N GLU A 28 -19.71 21.52 0.03
CA GLU A 28 -18.30 21.47 -0.40
C GLU A 28 -17.79 20.02 -0.50
N LEU A 29 -18.20 19.13 0.40
CA LEU A 29 -17.88 17.71 0.29
C LEU A 29 -18.51 17.08 -0.96
N TYR A 30 -19.77 17.40 -1.24
CA TYR A 30 -20.46 16.98 -2.47
C TYR A 30 -19.77 17.51 -3.72
N LYS A 31 -19.42 18.79 -3.76
CA LYS A 31 -18.71 19.44 -4.85
C LYS A 31 -17.34 18.80 -5.11
N ARG A 32 -16.64 18.42 -4.06
CA ARG A 32 -15.36 17.71 -4.17
C ARG A 32 -15.53 16.37 -4.89
N ALA A 33 -16.51 15.53 -4.50
CA ALA A 33 -16.81 14.28 -5.20
C ALA A 33 -17.19 14.53 -6.68
N LYS A 34 -18.09 15.48 -6.92
CA LYS A 34 -18.55 15.89 -8.26
C LYS A 34 -17.41 16.36 -9.16
N THR A 35 -16.34 16.92 -8.59
CA THR A 35 -15.21 17.43 -9.35
C THR A 35 -14.14 16.37 -9.59
N ILE A 36 -13.79 15.61 -8.54
CA ILE A 36 -12.66 14.66 -8.58
C ILE A 36 -13.04 13.38 -9.31
N ALA A 37 -14.20 12.78 -8.98
CA ALA A 37 -14.58 11.48 -9.54
C ALA A 37 -14.60 11.48 -11.08
N PRO A 38 -15.33 12.37 -11.78
CA PRO A 38 -15.34 12.36 -13.25
C PRO A 38 -14.01 12.79 -13.86
N ARG A 39 -13.23 13.67 -13.19
CA ARG A 39 -11.95 14.16 -13.71
C ARG A 39 -10.90 13.05 -13.84
N TYR A 40 -10.89 12.10 -12.90
CA TYR A 40 -9.89 11.04 -12.84
C TYR A 40 -10.44 9.65 -13.18
N LYS A 41 -11.70 9.57 -13.58
CA LYS A 41 -12.33 8.34 -14.06
C LYS A 41 -11.45 7.64 -15.10
N ASN A 42 -11.23 6.34 -14.93
CA ASN A 42 -10.36 5.50 -15.78
C ASN A 42 -8.87 5.89 -15.79
N ARG A 43 -8.44 6.85 -14.95
CA ARG A 43 -7.02 7.23 -14.82
C ARG A 43 -6.36 6.57 -13.62
N PHE A 44 -7.11 6.36 -12.56
CA PHE A 44 -6.63 5.70 -11.35
C PHE A 44 -7.29 4.33 -11.21
N VAL A 45 -6.51 3.35 -10.78
CA VAL A 45 -7.00 1.99 -10.57
C VAL A 45 -7.78 1.85 -9.27
N GLU A 46 -7.48 2.71 -8.28
CA GLU A 46 -8.08 2.74 -6.95
C GLU A 46 -7.81 4.08 -6.27
N TYR A 47 -8.57 4.36 -5.21
CA TYR A 47 -8.44 5.59 -4.41
C TYR A 47 -8.46 5.29 -2.93
N ASP A 48 -7.69 6.04 -2.12
CA ASP A 48 -7.98 6.21 -0.70
C ASP A 48 -9.24 7.07 -0.56
N PHE A 49 -10.25 6.50 0.07
CA PHE A 49 -11.57 7.11 0.17
C PHE A 49 -11.57 8.26 1.19
N ASN A 50 -11.47 7.94 2.47
CA ASN A 50 -11.31 8.90 3.56
C ASN A 50 -10.14 8.46 4.42
N ASN A 51 -9.09 9.28 4.46
CA ASN A 51 -7.83 8.92 5.04
C ASN A 51 -7.84 9.10 6.57
N GLU A 52 -7.32 8.11 7.31
CA GLU A 52 -7.01 8.19 8.75
C GLU A 52 -8.23 8.37 9.66
N MET A 53 -9.36 7.76 9.31
CA MET A 53 -10.61 7.85 10.08
C MET A 53 -10.49 7.30 11.51
N MET A 54 -9.51 6.41 11.76
CA MET A 54 -9.29 5.86 13.10
C MET A 54 -8.71 6.89 14.07
N HIS A 55 -8.10 7.94 13.53
CA HIS A 55 -7.42 8.98 14.30
C HIS A 55 -8.28 10.26 14.43
N GLY A 56 -9.33 10.39 13.65
CA GLY A 56 -10.34 11.46 13.72
C GLY A 56 -11.05 11.67 12.39
N ASP A 57 -12.25 12.18 12.45
CA ASP A 57 -13.04 12.52 11.26
C ASP A 57 -13.92 13.75 11.52
N TYR A 58 -13.37 14.93 11.24
CA TYR A 58 -14.05 16.23 11.35
C TYR A 58 -15.40 16.23 10.62
N TYR A 59 -15.51 15.52 9.50
CA TYR A 59 -16.74 15.49 8.72
C TYR A 59 -17.85 14.72 9.44
N GLN A 60 -17.51 13.59 10.06
CA GLN A 60 -18.46 12.85 10.91
C GLN A 60 -18.80 13.61 12.21
N GLU A 61 -17.82 14.28 12.81
CA GLU A 61 -18.04 15.08 14.02
C GLU A 61 -19.04 16.22 13.77
N LYS A 62 -19.01 16.84 12.58
CA LYS A 62 -19.87 17.94 12.19
C LYS A 62 -21.22 17.49 11.62
N LEU A 63 -21.23 16.50 10.75
CA LEU A 63 -22.39 16.13 9.93
C LEU A 63 -23.02 14.79 10.34
N GLY A 64 -22.47 14.17 11.40
CA GLY A 64 -22.87 12.86 11.88
C GLY A 64 -22.35 11.70 11.03
N PRO A 65 -22.43 10.45 11.56
CA PRO A 65 -21.79 9.28 10.93
C PRO A 65 -22.38 8.91 9.56
N GLY A 66 -23.58 9.37 9.22
CA GLY A 66 -24.22 9.16 7.92
C GLY A 66 -23.47 9.80 6.75
N ILE A 67 -22.63 10.81 7.00
CA ILE A 67 -21.90 11.52 5.94
C ILE A 67 -20.95 10.60 5.18
N THR A 68 -20.33 9.63 5.85
CA THR A 68 -19.41 8.68 5.21
C THR A 68 -20.08 7.92 4.07
N ILE A 69 -21.29 7.40 4.30
CA ILE A 69 -22.06 6.70 3.26
C ILE A 69 -22.44 7.66 2.13
N LYS A 70 -22.88 8.88 2.47
CA LYS A 70 -23.20 9.91 1.47
C LYS A 70 -22.00 10.27 0.58
N MET A 71 -20.82 10.39 1.16
CA MET A 71 -19.59 10.66 0.40
C MET A 71 -19.28 9.54 -0.61
N VAL A 72 -19.47 8.28 -0.24
CA VAL A 72 -19.35 7.13 -1.14
C VAL A 72 -20.38 7.19 -2.27
N ASP A 73 -21.66 7.44 -1.92
CA ASP A 73 -22.76 7.56 -2.89
C ASP A 73 -22.46 8.66 -3.93
N TRP A 74 -21.93 9.79 -3.48
CA TRP A 74 -21.59 10.89 -4.38
C TRP A 74 -20.45 10.53 -5.33
N ILE A 75 -19.40 9.84 -4.84
CA ILE A 75 -18.32 9.38 -5.71
C ILE A 75 -18.87 8.44 -6.76
N ARG A 76 -19.64 7.41 -6.34
CA ARG A 76 -20.20 6.39 -7.25
C ARG A 76 -21.22 6.95 -8.23
N LYS A 77 -21.91 8.04 -7.90
CA LYS A 77 -22.80 8.76 -8.83
C LYS A 77 -22.05 9.26 -10.06
N TYR A 78 -20.78 9.66 -9.93
CA TYR A 78 -19.97 10.22 -11.01
C TYR A 78 -18.94 9.24 -11.57
N ASP A 79 -18.53 8.26 -10.77
CA ASP A 79 -17.66 7.15 -11.15
C ASP A 79 -18.12 5.86 -10.47
N PRO A 80 -19.08 5.13 -11.08
CA PRO A 80 -19.62 3.89 -10.51
C PRO A 80 -18.56 2.79 -10.30
N GLU A 81 -17.49 2.80 -11.10
CA GLU A 81 -16.42 1.79 -11.05
C GLU A 81 -15.26 2.17 -10.12
N ALA A 82 -15.33 3.33 -9.45
CA ALA A 82 -14.30 3.77 -8.52
C ALA A 82 -14.06 2.72 -7.42
N LYS A 83 -12.83 2.22 -7.34
CA LYS A 83 -12.41 1.31 -6.28
C LYS A 83 -11.95 2.12 -5.07
N LEU A 84 -12.72 2.04 -3.99
CA LEU A 84 -12.51 2.82 -2.77
C LEU A 84 -11.87 1.95 -1.69
N PHE A 85 -10.73 2.39 -1.19
CA PHE A 85 -9.96 1.76 -0.13
C PHE A 85 -10.09 2.59 1.15
N LEU A 86 -10.26 1.93 2.28
CA LEU A 86 -9.99 2.56 3.58
C LEU A 86 -8.47 2.60 3.75
N ASN A 87 -7.93 3.71 4.26
CA ASN A 87 -6.49 3.85 4.46
C ASN A 87 -6.17 4.47 5.82
N ASP A 88 -5.35 3.76 6.62
CA ASP A 88 -5.01 4.23 7.95
C ASP A 88 -3.65 3.69 8.42
N TYR A 89 -3.13 4.21 9.54
CA TYR A 89 -1.85 3.84 10.12
C TYR A 89 -1.98 3.13 11.49
N ASP A 90 -0.87 2.69 12.05
CA ASP A 90 -0.80 1.88 13.29
C ASP A 90 -1.56 0.53 13.22
N ILE A 91 -1.98 0.09 12.04
CA ILE A 91 -2.73 -1.16 11.85
C ILE A 91 -1.78 -2.36 11.93
N LEU A 92 -0.72 -2.37 11.10
CA LEU A 92 0.23 -3.48 11.02
C LEU A 92 1.18 -3.58 12.23
N THR A 93 1.18 -2.56 13.09
CA THR A 93 1.83 -2.60 14.40
C THR A 93 0.96 -3.26 15.48
N GLY A 94 -0.28 -3.62 15.16
CA GLY A 94 -1.27 -4.19 16.05
C GLY A 94 -2.04 -3.17 16.90
N ARG A 95 -1.58 -1.92 16.98
CA ARG A 95 -2.13 -0.92 17.92
C ARG A 95 -3.56 -0.52 17.60
N MET A 96 -3.90 -0.36 16.32
CA MET A 96 -5.21 0.02 15.84
C MET A 96 -5.93 -1.11 15.09
N LEU A 97 -5.36 -2.31 15.08
CA LEU A 97 -5.88 -3.44 14.29
C LEU A 97 -7.34 -3.76 14.64
N GLN A 98 -7.67 -3.90 15.94
CA GLN A 98 -9.04 -4.21 16.35
C GLN A 98 -9.99 -3.07 15.99
N LYS A 99 -9.64 -1.83 16.31
CA LYS A 99 -10.47 -0.66 16.00
C LYS A 99 -10.73 -0.52 14.49
N PHE A 100 -9.72 -0.79 13.67
CA PHE A 100 -9.85 -0.78 12.21
C PHE A 100 -10.75 -1.91 11.71
N SER A 101 -10.63 -3.11 12.28
CA SER A 101 -11.49 -4.25 11.96
C SER A 101 -12.96 -3.96 12.31
N ASP A 102 -13.22 -3.41 13.50
CA ASP A 102 -14.56 -3.01 13.92
C ASP A 102 -15.14 -1.95 12.99
N HIS A 103 -14.32 -1.01 12.56
CA HIS A 103 -14.73 0.05 11.63
C HIS A 103 -15.07 -0.49 10.23
N ILE A 104 -14.28 -1.44 9.72
CA ILE A 104 -14.59 -2.12 8.45
C ILE A 104 -15.96 -2.80 8.56
N GLN A 105 -16.20 -3.53 9.63
CA GLN A 105 -17.47 -4.22 9.88
C GLN A 105 -18.63 -3.25 9.97
N ASP A 106 -18.52 -2.18 10.77
CA ASP A 106 -19.57 -1.13 10.88
C ASP A 106 -19.94 -0.55 9.51
N LEU A 107 -18.95 -0.19 8.70
CA LEU A 107 -19.22 0.37 7.38
C LEU A 107 -19.88 -0.63 6.44
N GLN A 108 -19.48 -1.92 6.49
CA GLN A 108 -20.13 -2.98 5.72
C GLN A 108 -21.58 -3.23 6.17
N ASP A 109 -21.83 -3.28 7.48
CA ASP A 109 -23.17 -3.43 8.06
C ASP A 109 -24.11 -2.26 7.68
N ARG A 110 -23.55 -1.09 7.48
CA ARG A 110 -24.24 0.10 6.98
C ARG A 110 -24.37 0.15 5.45
N GLY A 111 -23.98 -0.91 4.76
CA GLY A 111 -24.16 -1.08 3.31
C GLY A 111 -23.06 -0.46 2.45
N MET A 112 -21.94 -0.02 3.03
CA MET A 112 -20.81 0.47 2.23
C MET A 112 -20.11 -0.67 1.52
N THR A 113 -19.95 -0.56 0.20
CA THR A 113 -19.06 -1.44 -0.55
C THR A 113 -17.64 -0.93 -0.46
N ILE A 114 -16.79 -1.63 0.30
CA ILE A 114 -15.35 -1.40 0.42
C ILE A 114 -14.66 -2.29 -0.62
N ASN A 115 -13.74 -1.73 -1.41
CA ASN A 115 -13.04 -2.46 -2.48
C ASN A 115 -11.64 -2.94 -2.07
N GLY A 116 -11.13 -2.50 -0.93
CA GLY A 116 -9.84 -2.93 -0.40
C GLY A 116 -9.43 -2.18 0.86
N LEU A 117 -8.38 -2.68 1.47
CA LEU A 117 -7.82 -2.15 2.71
C LEU A 117 -6.45 -1.55 2.43
N GLY A 118 -6.34 -0.24 2.61
CA GLY A 118 -5.08 0.49 2.64
C GLY A 118 -4.55 0.50 4.07
N VAL A 119 -3.36 0.02 4.26
CA VAL A 119 -2.63 0.12 5.51
C VAL A 119 -1.32 0.83 5.24
N GLN A 120 -1.08 1.96 5.89
CA GLN A 120 0.04 2.82 5.53
C GLN A 120 1.39 2.09 5.65
N GLY A 121 1.54 1.22 6.65
CA GLY A 121 2.75 0.43 6.80
C GLY A 121 3.92 1.24 7.35
N HIS A 122 3.68 2.39 7.95
CA HIS A 122 4.66 3.11 8.75
C HIS A 122 5.05 2.25 9.94
N LEU A 123 6.30 1.83 9.99
CA LEU A 123 6.81 1.03 11.09
C LEU A 123 6.94 1.88 12.35
N HIS A 124 6.83 1.21 13.50
CA HIS A 124 6.68 1.91 14.77
C HIS A 124 7.91 2.73 15.17
N ALA A 125 9.12 2.16 15.02
CA ALA A 125 10.40 2.80 15.35
C ALA A 125 11.50 2.35 14.35
N GLU A 126 12.67 1.93 14.87
CA GLU A 126 13.80 1.42 14.08
C GLU A 126 13.75 -0.11 13.85
N ASP A 127 12.68 -0.76 14.31
CA ASP A 127 12.44 -2.18 14.12
C ASP A 127 10.94 -2.51 14.22
N PHE A 128 10.56 -3.72 13.85
CA PHE A 128 9.18 -4.20 13.90
C PHE A 128 9.08 -5.68 14.30
N SER A 129 7.96 -6.07 14.86
CA SER A 129 7.64 -7.47 15.15
C SER A 129 7.15 -8.16 13.86
N ARG A 130 7.92 -9.16 13.38
CA ARG A 130 7.55 -9.96 12.21
C ARG A 130 6.27 -10.75 12.45
N ASP A 131 6.06 -11.23 13.67
CA ASP A 131 4.88 -12.01 14.04
C ASP A 131 3.63 -11.13 14.15
N THR A 132 3.76 -9.91 14.70
CA THR A 132 2.66 -8.95 14.72
C THR A 132 2.24 -8.55 13.31
N LEU A 133 3.21 -8.35 12.40
CA LEU A 133 2.92 -8.05 11.00
C LEU A 133 2.13 -9.19 10.33
N ARG A 134 2.58 -10.44 10.49
CA ARG A 134 1.87 -11.61 9.94
C ARG A 134 0.46 -11.72 10.50
N TYR A 135 0.34 -11.65 11.82
CA TYR A 135 -0.94 -11.71 12.50
C TYR A 135 -1.92 -10.63 12.02
N ALA A 136 -1.44 -9.38 11.88
CA ALA A 136 -2.29 -8.29 11.42
C ALA A 136 -2.76 -8.50 9.97
N LEU A 137 -1.90 -9.01 9.10
CA LEU A 137 -2.28 -9.36 7.72
C LEU A 137 -3.30 -10.51 7.69
N ASP A 138 -3.12 -11.55 8.51
CA ASP A 138 -4.05 -12.68 8.61
C ASP A 138 -5.44 -12.24 9.11
N VAL A 139 -5.50 -11.34 10.11
CA VAL A 139 -6.77 -10.76 10.60
C VAL A 139 -7.47 -9.96 9.50
N LEU A 140 -6.75 -9.07 8.82
CA LEU A 140 -7.32 -8.26 7.75
C LEU A 140 -7.77 -9.11 6.54
N ALA A 141 -7.09 -10.20 6.25
CA ALA A 141 -7.44 -11.10 5.15
C ALA A 141 -8.81 -11.78 5.35
N GLN A 142 -9.31 -11.88 6.59
CA GLN A 142 -10.63 -12.46 6.88
C GLN A 142 -11.79 -11.66 6.27
N PHE A 143 -11.59 -10.39 5.95
CA PHE A 143 -12.57 -9.58 5.24
C PHE A 143 -12.70 -9.92 3.75
N GLY A 144 -11.84 -10.80 3.20
CA GLY A 144 -11.86 -11.18 1.79
C GLY A 144 -11.49 -10.05 0.82
N LEU A 145 -10.90 -8.97 1.32
CA LEU A 145 -10.54 -7.77 0.56
C LEU A 145 -9.03 -7.72 0.27
N PRO A 146 -8.61 -7.19 -0.90
CA PRO A 146 -7.20 -6.98 -1.16
C PRO A 146 -6.61 -5.96 -0.19
N ILE A 147 -5.40 -6.26 0.32
CA ILE A 147 -4.63 -5.37 1.19
C ILE A 147 -3.58 -4.64 0.37
N ARG A 148 -3.45 -3.33 0.58
CA ARG A 148 -2.41 -2.49 -0.01
C ARG A 148 -1.58 -1.86 1.11
N ILE A 149 -0.28 -2.13 1.14
CA ILE A 149 0.64 -1.32 1.95
C ILE A 149 0.87 -0.03 1.18
N THR A 150 0.44 1.10 1.72
CA THR A 150 0.32 2.34 0.94
C THR A 150 1.46 3.32 1.15
N GLU A 151 2.18 3.25 2.29
CA GLU A 151 3.09 4.30 2.74
C GLU A 151 4.28 3.76 3.56
N PHE A 152 4.87 2.66 3.12
CA PHE A 152 5.96 2.03 3.86
C PHE A 152 7.15 2.98 4.11
N ASN A 153 7.66 2.99 5.33
CA ASN A 153 8.90 3.62 5.76
C ASN A 153 9.71 2.70 6.68
N MET A 154 11.04 2.75 6.57
CA MET A 154 11.97 2.12 7.51
C MET A 154 13.24 2.98 7.61
N PRO A 155 13.51 3.60 8.77
CA PRO A 155 12.78 3.57 10.04
C PRO A 155 11.41 4.25 9.96
N GLY A 156 10.53 3.97 10.93
CA GLY A 156 9.14 4.39 10.91
C GLY A 156 8.83 5.63 11.74
N GLN A 157 7.54 5.91 11.87
CA GLN A 157 6.99 7.16 12.42
C GLN A 157 7.31 7.42 13.90
N ARG A 158 7.70 6.40 14.69
CA ARG A 158 8.07 6.58 16.12
C ARG A 158 9.56 6.45 16.35
N SER A 159 10.34 6.47 15.28
CA SER A 159 11.79 6.47 15.38
C SER A 159 12.30 7.82 15.88
N ARG A 160 13.48 7.79 16.49
CA ARG A 160 14.20 9.02 16.85
C ARG A 160 14.51 9.88 15.62
N PHE A 161 14.59 9.28 14.44
CA PHE A 161 14.86 9.98 13.17
C PHE A 161 13.68 10.84 12.66
N LEU A 162 12.46 10.60 13.13
CA LEU A 162 11.35 11.52 12.91
C LEU A 162 11.35 12.65 13.94
N GLN A 163 11.73 12.34 15.18
CA GLN A 163 11.79 13.32 16.27
C GLN A 163 12.90 14.36 16.06
N ASP A 164 14.05 13.89 15.57
CA ASP A 164 15.18 14.72 15.17
C ASP A 164 15.64 14.36 13.75
N LYS A 165 15.20 15.16 12.79
CA LYS A 165 15.50 14.97 11.37
C LYS A 165 16.94 15.28 10.97
N SER A 166 17.75 15.83 11.89
CA SER A 166 19.19 16.09 11.69
C SER A 166 20.04 14.84 11.93
N LEU A 167 19.49 13.83 12.59
CA LEU A 167 20.18 12.59 12.84
C LEU A 167 20.47 11.83 11.54
N VAL A 168 21.72 11.41 11.39
CA VAL A 168 22.18 10.57 10.28
C VAL A 168 22.39 9.16 10.81
N PRO A 169 21.81 8.12 10.17
CA PRO A 169 22.06 6.75 10.56
C PRO A 169 23.54 6.38 10.45
N THR A 170 24.04 5.62 11.41
CA THR A 170 25.34 4.95 11.29
C THR A 170 25.27 3.89 10.19
N LYS A 171 26.41 3.42 9.72
CA LYS A 171 26.49 2.33 8.73
C LYS A 171 25.76 1.07 9.23
N GLU A 172 25.94 0.72 10.49
CA GLU A 172 25.28 -0.45 11.11
C GLU A 172 23.76 -0.30 11.13
N GLU A 173 23.26 0.91 11.39
CA GLU A 173 21.83 1.21 11.34
C GLU A 173 21.28 1.18 9.90
N GLU A 174 21.99 1.74 8.92
CA GLU A 174 21.61 1.63 7.50
C GLU A 174 21.49 0.15 7.08
N GLU A 175 22.45 -0.70 7.47
CA GLU A 175 22.40 -2.14 7.21
C GLU A 175 21.23 -2.83 7.94
N LYS A 176 20.93 -2.43 9.18
CA LYS A 176 19.75 -2.94 9.91
C LYS A 176 18.45 -2.55 9.21
N PHE A 177 18.32 -1.31 8.75
CA PHE A 177 17.14 -0.85 8.03
C PHE A 177 16.96 -1.59 6.70
N ALA A 178 18.04 -1.85 5.99
CA ALA A 178 18.04 -2.66 4.78
C ALA A 178 17.54 -4.09 5.04
N ARG A 179 18.03 -4.75 6.11
CA ARG A 179 17.54 -6.09 6.51
C ARG A 179 16.05 -6.06 6.88
N ASN A 180 15.62 -5.07 7.64
CA ASN A 180 14.23 -4.90 8.02
C ASN A 180 13.32 -4.66 6.80
N LEU A 181 13.76 -3.87 5.82
CA LEU A 181 13.05 -3.69 4.56
C LEU A 181 12.86 -5.04 3.83
N ILE A 182 13.91 -5.84 3.70
CA ILE A 182 13.84 -7.16 3.05
C ILE A 182 12.83 -8.06 3.77
N ASP A 183 12.90 -8.16 5.10
CA ASP A 183 11.99 -9.00 5.89
C ASP A 183 10.54 -8.55 5.72
N TYR A 184 10.31 -7.23 5.78
CA TYR A 184 8.97 -6.66 5.61
C TYR A 184 8.40 -6.96 4.22
N TYR A 185 9.18 -6.72 3.18
CA TYR A 185 8.77 -6.98 1.80
C TYR A 185 8.51 -8.47 1.56
N ARG A 186 9.35 -9.37 2.08
CA ARG A 186 9.14 -10.82 1.96
C ARG A 186 7.86 -11.28 2.65
N ILE A 187 7.58 -10.80 3.86
CA ILE A 187 6.35 -11.14 4.59
C ILE A 187 5.13 -10.66 3.80
N CYS A 188 5.12 -9.41 3.37
CA CYS A 188 4.00 -8.84 2.63
C CYS A 188 3.81 -9.49 1.25
N PHE A 189 4.89 -9.71 0.50
CA PHE A 189 4.84 -10.35 -0.82
C PHE A 189 4.35 -11.81 -0.77
N ALA A 190 4.72 -12.54 0.28
CA ALA A 190 4.29 -13.92 0.47
C ALA A 190 2.82 -14.04 0.90
N HIS A 191 2.20 -12.97 1.39
CA HIS A 191 0.84 -13.01 1.90
C HIS A 191 -0.19 -12.89 0.76
N PRO A 192 -1.12 -13.87 0.60
CA PRO A 192 -2.00 -13.95 -0.59
C PRO A 192 -2.96 -12.77 -0.73
N ALA A 193 -3.38 -12.12 0.36
CA ALA A 193 -4.27 -10.97 0.32
C ALA A 193 -3.54 -9.66 -0.02
N VAL A 194 -2.20 -9.60 0.09
CA VAL A 194 -1.44 -8.39 -0.24
C VAL A 194 -1.30 -8.25 -1.76
N GLY A 195 -1.81 -7.15 -2.29
CA GLY A 195 -1.80 -6.86 -3.72
C GLY A 195 -0.74 -5.82 -4.14
N GLY A 196 0.00 -5.24 -3.18
CA GLY A 196 1.08 -4.29 -3.50
C GLY A 196 1.65 -3.58 -2.29
N ILE A 197 2.86 -3.04 -2.46
CA ILE A 197 3.60 -2.28 -1.46
C ILE A 197 4.08 -0.99 -2.11
N LEU A 198 3.76 0.14 -1.50
CA LEU A 198 4.20 1.47 -1.90
C LEU A 198 5.02 2.08 -0.75
N SER A 199 6.12 2.73 -1.09
CA SER A 199 6.91 3.52 -0.14
C SER A 199 6.41 4.96 -0.07
N TRP A 200 6.56 5.59 1.11
CA TRP A 200 6.23 7.00 1.32
C TRP A 200 7.49 7.84 1.28
N GLY A 201 7.74 8.44 0.12
CA GLY A 201 8.97 9.16 -0.15
C GLY A 201 10.13 8.22 -0.55
N PHE A 202 11.13 8.78 -1.21
CA PHE A 202 12.30 8.01 -1.67
C PHE A 202 13.59 8.83 -1.65
N TRP A 203 13.49 10.18 -1.62
CA TRP A 203 14.63 11.08 -1.64
C TRP A 203 14.73 11.86 -0.32
N GLU A 204 15.88 11.83 0.29
CA GLU A 204 16.17 12.41 1.61
C GLU A 204 15.81 13.92 1.70
N GLY A 205 15.95 14.66 0.59
CA GLY A 205 15.72 16.11 0.57
C GLY A 205 14.25 16.53 0.72
N ALA A 206 13.29 15.61 0.52
CA ALA A 206 11.85 15.88 0.66
C ALA A 206 11.10 14.82 1.48
N ASN A 207 11.78 13.83 2.06
CA ASN A 207 11.14 12.82 2.87
C ASN A 207 10.85 13.34 4.29
N TRP A 208 9.66 13.02 4.82
CA TRP A 208 9.26 13.40 6.17
C TRP A 208 10.11 12.73 7.26
N ILE A 209 10.65 11.50 6.98
CA ILE A 209 11.67 10.82 7.77
C ILE A 209 12.92 10.69 6.87
N PRO A 210 13.86 11.65 6.87
CA PRO A 210 15.01 11.64 5.95
C PRO A 210 15.78 10.31 5.97
N ALA A 211 15.97 9.72 7.16
CA ALA A 211 16.67 8.46 7.35
C ALA A 211 15.99 7.24 6.72
N SER A 212 14.71 7.33 6.33
CA SER A 212 13.98 6.24 5.65
C SER A 212 14.07 6.28 4.12
N SER A 213 14.85 7.21 3.59
CA SER A 213 14.95 7.40 2.15
C SER A 213 15.80 6.33 1.47
N LEU A 214 15.47 6.07 0.21
CA LEU A 214 16.24 5.16 -0.65
C LEU A 214 17.45 5.89 -1.29
N TYR A 215 17.32 7.20 -1.51
CA TYR A 215 18.38 8.05 -2.04
C TYR A 215 18.72 9.16 -1.05
N LYS A 216 20.03 9.42 -0.86
CA LYS A 216 20.54 10.56 -0.09
C LYS A 216 20.30 11.88 -0.84
N LYS A 217 20.56 13.02 -0.20
CA LYS A 217 20.36 14.35 -0.83
C LYS A 217 21.15 14.53 -2.10
N ASP A 218 22.33 13.93 -2.19
CA ASP A 218 23.22 13.95 -3.36
C ASP A 218 22.88 12.88 -4.42
N TRP A 219 21.74 12.18 -4.25
CA TRP A 219 21.27 11.08 -5.10
C TRP A 219 22.13 9.81 -5.03
N SER A 220 23.06 9.71 -4.12
CA SER A 220 23.72 8.44 -3.85
C SER A 220 22.76 7.43 -3.21
N PRO A 221 22.92 6.13 -3.52
CA PRO A 221 22.04 5.09 -2.96
C PRO A 221 22.31 4.89 -1.47
N THR A 222 21.26 4.47 -0.73
CA THR A 222 21.38 3.93 0.61
C THR A 222 21.48 2.40 0.57
N ALA A 223 21.90 1.75 1.66
CA ALA A 223 21.87 0.30 1.80
C ALA A 223 20.46 -0.29 1.57
N SER A 224 19.42 0.45 1.95
CA SER A 224 18.02 0.06 1.72
C SER A 224 17.66 0.02 0.23
N LEU A 225 18.19 0.94 -0.59
CA LEU A 225 17.97 0.89 -2.04
C LEU A 225 18.64 -0.32 -2.69
N ASP A 226 19.88 -0.62 -2.30
CA ASP A 226 20.60 -1.76 -2.84
C ASP A 226 19.91 -3.07 -2.47
N ALA A 227 19.45 -3.18 -1.21
CA ALA A 227 18.66 -4.31 -0.75
C ALA A 227 17.33 -4.45 -1.51
N TYR A 228 16.61 -3.34 -1.70
CA TYR A 228 15.36 -3.31 -2.48
C TYR A 228 15.60 -3.78 -3.92
N ARG A 229 16.62 -3.25 -4.59
CA ARG A 229 16.94 -3.63 -5.98
C ARG A 229 17.28 -5.11 -6.10
N SER A 230 18.14 -5.61 -5.20
CA SER A 230 18.51 -7.03 -5.19
C SER A 230 17.29 -7.92 -4.95
N LEU A 231 16.40 -7.55 -4.03
CA LEU A 231 15.21 -8.33 -3.75
C LEU A 231 14.21 -8.31 -4.93
N VAL A 232 13.84 -7.11 -5.38
CA VAL A 232 12.72 -6.94 -6.32
C VAL A 232 13.11 -7.20 -7.76
N PHE A 233 14.33 -6.81 -8.19
CA PHE A 233 14.74 -6.89 -9.59
C PHE A 233 15.72 -8.03 -9.90
N ASP A 234 16.22 -8.76 -8.87
CA ASP A 234 17.05 -9.94 -9.07
C ASP A 234 16.42 -11.19 -8.45
N GLU A 235 16.16 -11.22 -7.11
CA GLU A 235 15.64 -12.42 -6.45
C GLU A 235 14.21 -12.78 -6.91
N TRP A 236 13.33 -11.80 -7.07
CA TRP A 236 11.95 -12.03 -7.50
C TRP A 236 11.75 -12.08 -9.02
N TRP A 237 12.86 -11.98 -9.78
CA TRP A 237 12.85 -12.19 -11.21
C TRP A 237 13.31 -13.60 -11.54
N THR A 238 12.42 -14.39 -12.15
CA THR A 238 12.79 -15.74 -12.59
C THR A 238 13.76 -15.67 -13.74
N ARG A 239 15.00 -16.11 -13.49
CA ARG A 239 16.04 -16.28 -14.49
C ARG A 239 16.54 -17.71 -14.39
N PHE A 240 16.35 -18.50 -15.43
CA PHE A 240 16.77 -19.89 -15.47
C PHE A 240 17.57 -20.18 -16.74
N LYS A 241 18.62 -20.97 -16.60
CA LYS A 241 19.38 -21.54 -17.71
C LYS A 241 19.70 -22.98 -17.36
N GLY A 242 19.26 -23.91 -18.19
CA GLY A 242 19.44 -25.34 -17.93
C GLY A 242 19.27 -26.16 -19.21
N LYS A 243 19.11 -27.46 -19.02
CA LYS A 243 18.86 -28.45 -20.07
C LYS A 243 17.66 -29.28 -19.67
N SER A 244 16.96 -29.85 -20.66
CA SER A 244 15.99 -30.90 -20.44
C SER A 244 16.65 -32.19 -19.91
N ASP A 245 15.84 -33.02 -19.25
CA ASP A 245 16.20 -34.39 -18.90
C ASP A 245 16.26 -35.28 -20.12
N ALA A 246 16.45 -36.61 -19.91
CA ALA A 246 16.57 -37.60 -20.97
C ALA A 246 15.27 -37.80 -21.77
N GLU A 247 14.15 -37.52 -21.13
CA GLU A 247 12.79 -37.58 -21.68
C GLU A 247 12.37 -36.28 -22.38
N GLY A 248 13.24 -35.26 -22.37
CA GLY A 248 13.00 -33.97 -23.03
C GLY A 248 12.28 -32.94 -22.17
N TYR A 249 12.05 -33.19 -20.87
CA TYR A 249 11.37 -32.28 -19.97
C TYR A 249 12.31 -31.35 -19.19
N CYS A 250 11.81 -30.17 -18.87
CA CYS A 250 12.46 -29.24 -17.94
C CYS A 250 11.39 -28.57 -17.07
N ILE A 251 11.38 -28.88 -15.77
CA ILE A 251 10.45 -28.31 -14.81
C ILE A 251 11.11 -27.14 -14.10
N ILE A 252 10.48 -25.97 -14.16
CA ILE A 252 11.00 -24.73 -13.58
C ILE A 252 9.96 -24.15 -12.63
N ARG A 253 10.40 -23.80 -11.41
CA ARG A 253 9.60 -22.99 -10.50
C ARG A 253 9.84 -21.52 -10.81
N ALA A 254 8.77 -20.77 -11.08
CA ALA A 254 8.83 -19.36 -11.44
C ALA A 254 7.87 -18.52 -10.59
N PHE A 255 8.16 -17.23 -10.44
CA PHE A 255 7.21 -16.27 -9.89
C PHE A 255 6.04 -16.05 -10.87
N PHE A 256 4.93 -15.51 -10.38
CA PHE A 256 3.85 -15.08 -11.28
C PHE A 256 4.32 -13.92 -12.17
N GLY A 257 3.84 -13.93 -13.40
CA GLY A 257 4.18 -12.92 -14.41
C GLY A 257 4.34 -13.50 -15.81
N THR A 258 4.76 -12.66 -16.72
CA THR A 258 5.01 -13.03 -18.11
C THR A 258 6.45 -13.50 -18.28
N HIS A 259 6.63 -14.72 -18.78
CA HIS A 259 7.94 -15.34 -18.99
C HIS A 259 8.20 -15.58 -20.48
N LYS A 260 9.41 -15.23 -20.91
CA LYS A 260 9.93 -15.60 -22.22
C LYS A 260 10.80 -16.84 -22.06
N ILE A 261 10.47 -17.90 -22.79
CA ILE A 261 11.20 -19.17 -22.78
C ILE A 261 11.83 -19.36 -24.16
N LYS A 262 13.13 -19.61 -24.18
CA LYS A 262 13.87 -19.83 -25.42
C LYS A 262 14.54 -21.19 -25.41
N VAL A 263 14.22 -22.05 -26.40
CA VAL A 263 14.80 -23.38 -26.58
C VAL A 263 15.27 -23.51 -28.03
N ASN A 264 16.54 -23.86 -28.24
CA ASN A 264 17.12 -24.06 -29.57
C ASN A 264 16.85 -22.92 -30.58
N GLY A 265 16.83 -21.67 -30.08
CA GLY A 265 16.58 -20.48 -30.90
C GLY A 265 15.09 -20.11 -31.06
N VAL A 266 14.15 -20.97 -30.74
CA VAL A 266 12.70 -20.69 -30.74
C VAL A 266 12.31 -20.03 -29.42
N GLU A 267 11.57 -18.92 -29.49
CA GLU A 267 11.06 -18.18 -28.31
C GLU A 267 9.55 -18.32 -28.22
N LYS A 268 9.06 -18.62 -27.02
CA LYS A 268 7.63 -18.60 -26.68
C LYS A 268 7.41 -17.77 -25.41
N THR A 269 6.24 -17.14 -25.32
CA THR A 269 5.83 -16.35 -24.15
C THR A 269 4.69 -17.05 -23.44
N ILE A 270 4.75 -17.14 -22.13
CA ILE A 270 3.70 -17.66 -21.25
C ILE A 270 3.39 -16.68 -20.14
N GLU A 271 2.22 -16.79 -19.55
CA GLU A 271 1.82 -16.04 -18.37
C GLU A 271 1.44 -17.02 -17.25
N LEU A 272 2.02 -16.79 -16.07
CA LEU A 272 1.65 -17.46 -14.81
C LEU A 272 0.91 -16.46 -13.92
N THR A 273 -0.29 -16.83 -13.47
CA THR A 273 -1.11 -15.99 -12.58
C THR A 273 -1.52 -16.76 -11.34
N LYS A 274 -2.18 -16.10 -10.39
CA LYS A 274 -2.76 -16.76 -9.21
C LYS A 274 -3.82 -17.81 -9.60
N GLU A 275 -4.50 -17.60 -10.68
CA GLU A 275 -5.55 -18.49 -11.25
C GLU A 275 -4.94 -19.59 -12.12
N ASN A 276 -3.90 -19.26 -12.86
CA ASN A 276 -3.17 -20.20 -13.74
C ASN A 276 -1.73 -20.40 -13.24
N LYS A 277 -1.58 -21.28 -12.24
CA LYS A 277 -0.31 -21.50 -11.50
C LYS A 277 0.69 -22.40 -12.22
N ALA A 278 0.33 -23.02 -13.32
CA ALA A 278 1.19 -23.89 -14.10
C ALA A 278 0.91 -23.73 -15.60
N ALA A 279 1.97 -23.79 -16.39
CA ALA A 279 1.86 -23.79 -17.84
C ALA A 279 2.75 -24.89 -18.42
N TYR A 280 2.25 -25.56 -19.45
CA TYR A 280 3.01 -26.50 -20.27
C TYR A 280 3.33 -25.83 -21.61
N VAL A 281 4.58 -25.93 -22.03
CA VAL A 281 5.05 -25.33 -23.29
C VAL A 281 5.88 -26.36 -24.04
N GLU A 282 5.43 -26.71 -25.23
CA GLU A 282 6.13 -27.61 -26.13
C GLU A 282 6.95 -26.82 -27.16
N PHE A 283 8.16 -27.31 -27.52
CA PHE A 283 9.09 -26.67 -28.48
C PHE A 283 9.47 -27.60 -29.61
#